data_8b7cdf0bc6b8a4727e202fec618f016e
#
_entry.id   8b7cdf0bc6b8a4727e202fec618f016e
#
_cell.length_a   1.000
_cell.length_b   1.000
_cell.length_c   1.000
_cell.angle_alpha   90.00
_cell.angle_beta   90.00
_cell.angle_gamma   90.00
#
_symmetry.space_group_name_H-M   'P 1'
#
loop_
_entity.id
_entity.type
_entity.pdbx_description
1 polymer ?
#
loop_
_entity_poly.entity_id
_entity_poly.type
_entity_poly.pdbx_seq_one_letter_code
_entity_poly.pdbx_strand_id
1 'polypeptide(L)'
;MTAPADRHLSTDSFADYLRSPVPIDHPIPGLPRIVLFVDPQSSRVGLRGPATPHEVPPLGLEHLTVHAVHHDGQRLIEIAVTDSRLFVDAYPLLCAVADRVQLDRQTITAALTETLRRLGHLLQTEDVLSQEKETGLVGELLVLAGLAHTVGPDTALASWRGGQAEEHDFGLPDHDIEVKATVSERRTHWISSLTQMVATGERPLWLVSLQVTSAGSGGRTLPDLIAGVRTRLPSTTQCTAFDDLLRSSGWRDRFGATCQRRWRLRTPPEAFQVTEAFPRLTPRLLADAGVDGTRVTDIRYRLDLTGLTGHPMPQILTDALTRGQLELP
;
A
#
# COMPACT_ATOMS: atom_id res chain seq x y z
N MET A 1 -18.49 -26.55 -18.72
CA MET A 1 -17.54 -25.48 -18.29
C MET A 1 -16.15 -26.03 -18.48
N THR A 2 -15.42 -25.54 -19.49
CA THR A 2 -14.03 -25.94 -19.78
C THR A 2 -13.13 -25.47 -18.61
N ALA A 3 -12.19 -26.30 -18.16
CA ALA A 3 -11.26 -25.93 -17.10
C ALA A 3 -10.43 -24.72 -17.55
N PRO A 4 -9.98 -23.83 -16.63
CA PRO A 4 -9.24 -22.62 -17.01
C PRO A 4 -7.98 -22.89 -17.85
N ALA A 5 -7.33 -24.04 -17.66
CA ALA A 5 -6.12 -24.42 -18.37
C ALA A 5 -6.32 -24.72 -19.87
N ASP A 6 -7.56 -25.03 -20.31
CA ASP A 6 -7.83 -25.45 -21.71
C ASP A 6 -8.28 -24.26 -22.60
N ARG A 7 -8.30 -23.04 -22.07
CA ARG A 7 -8.81 -21.87 -22.79
C ARG A 7 -7.73 -21.09 -23.56
N HIS A 8 -6.52 -21.21 -23.13
CA HIS A 8 -5.37 -20.48 -23.67
C HIS A 8 -4.43 -21.41 -24.44
N LEU A 9 -3.70 -20.85 -25.38
CA LEU A 9 -2.63 -21.58 -26.05
C LEU A 9 -1.55 -21.95 -25.04
N SER A 10 -0.88 -23.08 -25.26
CA SER A 10 0.38 -23.34 -24.58
C SER A 10 1.43 -22.31 -25.01
N THR A 11 2.46 -22.11 -24.19
CA THR A 11 3.58 -21.22 -24.52
C THR A 11 4.23 -21.61 -25.86
N ASP A 12 4.35 -22.92 -26.11
CA ASP A 12 4.93 -23.45 -27.36
C ASP A 12 4.03 -23.11 -28.56
N SER A 13 2.71 -23.33 -28.45
CA SER A 13 1.77 -22.97 -29.51
C SER A 13 1.72 -21.48 -29.79
N PHE A 14 1.84 -20.65 -28.75
CA PHE A 14 1.95 -19.20 -28.91
C PHE A 14 3.26 -18.81 -29.60
N ALA A 15 4.37 -19.44 -29.25
CA ALA A 15 5.67 -19.24 -29.92
C ALA A 15 5.63 -19.64 -31.40
N ASP A 16 4.84 -20.67 -31.76
CA ASP A 16 4.59 -21.02 -33.16
C ASP A 16 3.83 -19.94 -33.91
N TYR A 17 2.83 -19.34 -33.27
CA TYR A 17 2.08 -18.21 -33.85
C TYR A 17 2.99 -16.99 -34.10
N LEU A 18 3.93 -16.71 -33.20
CA LEU A 18 4.89 -15.62 -33.39
C LEU A 18 5.84 -15.82 -34.60
N ARG A 19 6.01 -17.05 -35.02
CA ARG A 19 6.84 -17.39 -36.22
C ARG A 19 6.05 -17.37 -37.53
N SER A 20 4.72 -17.20 -37.44
CA SER A 20 3.88 -17.14 -38.64
C SER A 20 4.21 -15.90 -39.50
N PRO A 21 4.31 -16.01 -40.80
CA PRO A 21 4.53 -14.88 -41.69
C PRO A 21 3.23 -14.08 -41.97
N VAL A 22 2.08 -14.61 -41.57
CA VAL A 22 0.75 -13.98 -41.80
C VAL A 22 0.07 -13.64 -40.47
N PRO A 23 -0.79 -12.60 -40.46
CA PRO A 23 -1.58 -12.28 -39.29
C PRO A 23 -2.46 -13.44 -38.86
N ILE A 24 -2.57 -13.63 -37.53
CA ILE A 24 -3.40 -14.67 -36.91
C ILE A 24 -4.33 -14.01 -35.91
N ASP A 25 -5.62 -14.36 -36.03
CA ASP A 25 -6.65 -14.03 -35.05
C ASP A 25 -7.11 -15.34 -34.39
N HIS A 26 -6.83 -15.49 -33.09
CA HIS A 26 -7.18 -16.66 -32.29
C HIS A 26 -8.26 -16.32 -31.29
N PRO A 27 -9.51 -16.76 -31.49
CA PRO A 27 -10.60 -16.53 -30.55
C PRO A 27 -10.34 -17.30 -29.23
N ILE A 28 -10.33 -16.58 -28.09
CA ILE A 28 -10.28 -17.21 -26.76
C ILE A 28 -11.68 -17.70 -26.39
N PRO A 29 -11.86 -19.00 -26.08
CA PRO A 29 -13.16 -19.55 -25.74
C PRO A 29 -13.81 -18.84 -24.55
N GLY A 30 -15.06 -18.37 -24.71
CA GLY A 30 -15.84 -17.71 -23.68
C GLY A 30 -16.57 -16.46 -24.17
N LEU A 31 -17.33 -15.84 -23.27
CA LEU A 31 -18.08 -14.61 -23.53
C LEU A 31 -17.74 -13.56 -22.46
N PRO A 32 -17.61 -12.28 -22.88
CA PRO A 32 -17.70 -11.75 -24.24
C PRO A 32 -16.57 -12.25 -25.13
N ARG A 33 -16.74 -12.15 -26.45
CA ARG A 33 -15.74 -12.60 -27.43
C ARG A 33 -14.45 -11.78 -27.28
N ILE A 34 -13.37 -12.45 -26.99
CA ILE A 34 -12.00 -11.90 -26.95
C ILE A 34 -11.18 -12.64 -28.02
N VAL A 35 -10.37 -11.90 -28.74
CA VAL A 35 -9.48 -12.42 -29.78
C VAL A 35 -8.04 -12.06 -29.41
N LEU A 36 -7.19 -13.06 -29.29
CA LEU A 36 -5.74 -12.88 -29.31
C LEU A 36 -5.30 -12.70 -30.76
N PHE A 37 -4.61 -11.62 -31.06
CA PHE A 37 -4.07 -11.40 -32.39
C PHE A 37 -2.55 -11.37 -32.40
N VAL A 38 -1.98 -11.88 -33.47
CA VAL A 38 -0.54 -11.78 -33.79
C VAL A 38 -0.44 -11.15 -35.16
N ASP A 39 0.16 -9.99 -35.27
CA ASP A 39 0.38 -9.27 -36.53
C ASP A 39 1.89 -9.07 -36.75
N PRO A 40 2.52 -9.95 -37.52
CA PRO A 40 3.95 -9.87 -37.79
C PRO A 40 4.33 -8.68 -38.69
N GLN A 41 3.41 -8.19 -39.53
CA GLN A 41 3.69 -7.08 -40.45
C GLN A 41 3.84 -5.75 -39.70
N SER A 42 3.04 -5.54 -38.65
CA SER A 42 3.14 -4.36 -37.77
C SER A 42 3.94 -4.63 -36.50
N SER A 43 4.52 -5.80 -36.34
CA SER A 43 5.23 -6.25 -35.12
C SER A 43 4.38 -6.04 -33.87
N ARG A 44 3.14 -6.57 -33.85
CA ARG A 44 2.19 -6.37 -32.76
C ARG A 44 1.52 -7.68 -32.38
N VAL A 45 1.35 -7.84 -31.05
CA VAL A 45 0.62 -8.95 -30.44
C VAL A 45 -0.31 -8.36 -29.39
N GLY A 46 -1.53 -8.89 -29.28
CA GLY A 46 -2.43 -8.32 -28.28
C GLY A 46 -3.81 -8.97 -28.23
N LEU A 47 -4.74 -8.26 -27.59
CA LEU A 47 -6.13 -8.68 -27.45
C LEU A 47 -7.06 -7.65 -28.10
N ARG A 48 -8.14 -8.16 -28.70
CA ARG A 48 -9.30 -7.37 -29.11
C ARG A 48 -10.53 -7.88 -28.38
N GLY A 49 -11.31 -6.96 -27.83
CA GLY A 49 -12.59 -7.30 -27.19
C GLY A 49 -13.59 -6.16 -27.28
N PRO A 50 -14.87 -6.40 -26.94
CA PRO A 50 -15.92 -5.40 -27.12
C PRO A 50 -15.70 -4.19 -26.22
N ALA A 51 -15.87 -2.99 -26.80
CA ALA A 51 -15.84 -1.73 -26.08
C ALA A 51 -17.22 -1.43 -25.47
N THR A 52 -17.27 -0.97 -24.23
CA THR A 52 -18.49 -0.38 -23.69
C THR A 52 -18.64 1.07 -24.12
N PRO A 53 -19.89 1.64 -24.15
CA PRO A 53 -20.13 2.98 -24.74
C PRO A 53 -19.31 4.11 -24.10
N HIS A 54 -18.94 3.99 -22.85
CA HIS A 54 -18.21 5.03 -22.09
C HIS A 54 -16.78 4.61 -21.70
N GLU A 55 -16.29 3.52 -22.29
CA GLU A 55 -14.96 3.01 -21.98
C GLU A 55 -13.89 3.91 -22.60
N VAL A 56 -13.06 4.50 -21.73
CA VAL A 56 -11.92 5.31 -22.12
C VAL A 56 -10.67 4.44 -21.97
N PRO A 57 -9.88 4.27 -23.05
CA PRO A 57 -8.62 3.54 -22.94
C PRO A 57 -7.71 4.20 -21.89
N PRO A 58 -7.05 3.43 -21.00
CA PRO A 58 -6.05 3.99 -20.12
C PRO A 58 -4.86 4.51 -20.93
N LEU A 59 -4.09 5.43 -20.36
CA LEU A 59 -2.83 5.89 -20.94
C LEU A 59 -1.93 4.69 -21.23
N GLY A 60 -1.43 4.59 -22.45
CA GLY A 60 -0.52 3.53 -22.87
C GLY A 60 0.82 3.59 -22.12
N LEU A 61 1.43 2.44 -21.93
CA LEU A 61 2.82 2.32 -21.51
C LEU A 61 3.71 2.37 -22.77
N GLU A 62 5.03 2.51 -22.59
CA GLU A 62 5.98 2.65 -23.71
C GLU A 62 5.85 1.54 -24.77
N HIS A 63 5.66 0.30 -24.33
CA HIS A 63 5.55 -0.87 -25.21
C HIS A 63 4.17 -1.55 -25.18
N LEU A 64 3.16 -0.92 -24.58
CA LEU A 64 1.79 -1.43 -24.52
C LEU A 64 0.82 -0.30 -24.82
N THR A 65 0.13 -0.43 -25.94
CA THR A 65 -0.84 0.57 -26.43
C THR A 65 -2.26 0.08 -26.25
N VAL A 66 -3.19 1.00 -26.00
CA VAL A 66 -4.62 0.70 -25.87
C VAL A 66 -5.41 1.69 -26.71
N HIS A 67 -6.15 1.18 -27.67
CA HIS A 67 -6.90 2.00 -28.59
C HIS A 67 -8.32 1.46 -28.82
N ALA A 68 -9.24 2.37 -29.11
CA ALA A 68 -10.53 1.99 -29.69
C ALA A 68 -10.36 1.79 -31.19
N VAL A 69 -10.74 0.63 -31.68
CA VAL A 69 -10.69 0.27 -33.10
C VAL A 69 -12.09 -0.12 -33.59
N HIS A 70 -12.32 -0.01 -34.88
CA HIS A 70 -13.55 -0.52 -35.53
C HIS A 70 -13.19 -1.73 -36.38
N HIS A 71 -13.84 -2.84 -36.14
CA HIS A 71 -13.67 -4.07 -36.89
C HIS A 71 -15.04 -4.66 -37.17
N ASP A 72 -15.34 -4.99 -38.40
CA ASP A 72 -16.65 -5.50 -38.87
C ASP A 72 -17.86 -4.67 -38.38
N GLY A 73 -17.71 -3.33 -38.34
CA GLY A 73 -18.78 -2.44 -37.87
C GLY A 73 -18.97 -2.39 -36.35
N GLN A 74 -18.19 -3.11 -35.59
CA GLN A 74 -18.20 -3.09 -34.12
C GLN A 74 -17.05 -2.25 -33.56
N ARG A 75 -17.35 -1.50 -32.51
CA ARG A 75 -16.31 -0.82 -31.74
C ARG A 75 -15.66 -1.80 -30.76
N LEU A 76 -14.35 -1.96 -30.87
CA LEU A 76 -13.56 -2.84 -30.02
C LEU A 76 -12.50 -2.00 -29.28
N ILE A 77 -12.05 -2.48 -28.15
CA ILE A 77 -10.78 -2.05 -27.54
C ILE A 77 -9.71 -3.04 -27.95
N GLU A 78 -8.63 -2.51 -28.47
CA GLU A 78 -7.41 -3.25 -28.79
C GLU A 78 -6.32 -2.90 -27.79
N ILE A 79 -5.74 -3.94 -27.16
CA ILE A 79 -4.54 -3.86 -26.34
C ILE A 79 -3.43 -4.48 -27.19
N ALA A 80 -2.35 -3.75 -27.44
CA ALA A 80 -1.25 -4.27 -28.25
C ALA A 80 0.11 -4.04 -27.59
N VAL A 81 0.92 -5.07 -27.56
CA VAL A 81 2.36 -5.03 -27.25
C VAL A 81 3.10 -4.76 -28.55
N THR A 82 4.01 -3.78 -28.55
CA THR A 82 4.68 -3.25 -29.76
C THR A 82 6.18 -3.55 -29.82
N ASP A 83 6.75 -4.11 -28.75
CA ASP A 83 8.15 -4.56 -28.74
C ASP A 83 8.21 -6.09 -28.86
N SER A 84 8.73 -6.59 -29.96
CA SER A 84 8.81 -8.04 -30.22
C SER A 84 9.61 -8.83 -29.19
N ARG A 85 10.54 -8.20 -28.48
CA ARG A 85 11.32 -8.83 -27.41
C ARG A 85 10.45 -9.18 -26.19
N LEU A 86 9.31 -8.50 -26.04
CA LEU A 86 8.39 -8.66 -24.91
C LEU A 86 7.20 -9.58 -25.21
N PHE A 87 7.04 -10.08 -26.45
CA PHE A 87 5.84 -10.82 -26.84
C PHE A 87 5.59 -12.07 -26.00
N VAL A 88 6.64 -12.87 -25.79
CA VAL A 88 6.53 -14.11 -25.00
C VAL A 88 6.22 -13.80 -23.53
N ASP A 89 6.90 -12.79 -22.96
CA ASP A 89 6.72 -12.39 -21.56
C ASP A 89 5.37 -11.71 -21.32
N ALA A 90 4.82 -11.03 -22.32
CA ALA A 90 3.50 -10.39 -22.23
C ALA A 90 2.33 -11.38 -22.38
N TYR A 91 2.54 -12.57 -22.92
CA TYR A 91 1.47 -13.53 -23.16
C TYR A 91 0.70 -13.92 -21.89
N PRO A 92 1.32 -14.25 -20.75
CA PRO A 92 0.61 -14.51 -19.50
C PRO A 92 -0.24 -13.31 -19.02
N LEU A 93 0.23 -12.06 -19.25
CA LEU A 93 -0.53 -10.86 -18.95
C LEU A 93 -1.79 -10.79 -19.80
N LEU A 94 -1.67 -11.02 -21.12
CA LEU A 94 -2.81 -11.03 -22.04
C LEU A 94 -3.82 -12.11 -21.65
N CYS A 95 -3.37 -13.32 -21.29
CA CYS A 95 -4.24 -14.37 -20.79
C CYS A 95 -5.01 -13.94 -19.51
N ALA A 96 -4.30 -13.33 -18.55
CA ALA A 96 -4.93 -12.85 -17.33
C ALA A 96 -5.97 -11.75 -17.57
N VAL A 97 -5.74 -10.86 -18.54
CA VAL A 97 -6.72 -9.85 -18.96
C VAL A 97 -7.96 -10.53 -19.56
N ALA A 98 -7.77 -11.47 -20.49
CA ALA A 98 -8.87 -12.20 -21.11
C ALA A 98 -9.73 -12.96 -20.08
N ASP A 99 -9.10 -13.59 -19.09
CA ASP A 99 -9.80 -14.29 -18.01
C ASP A 99 -10.65 -13.34 -17.15
N ARG A 100 -10.11 -12.19 -16.76
CA ARG A 100 -10.87 -11.17 -16.01
C ARG A 100 -12.07 -10.68 -16.78
N VAL A 101 -11.92 -10.46 -18.09
CA VAL A 101 -13.05 -10.04 -18.92
C VAL A 101 -14.11 -11.13 -19.00
N GLN A 102 -13.74 -12.40 -19.24
CA GLN A 102 -14.68 -13.46 -19.51
C GLN A 102 -15.20 -14.18 -18.26
N LEU A 103 -14.37 -14.32 -17.22
CA LEU A 103 -14.75 -15.00 -15.97
C LEU A 103 -15.25 -14.01 -14.92
N ASP A 104 -14.55 -12.88 -14.72
CA ASP A 104 -14.89 -11.89 -13.70
C ASP A 104 -15.85 -10.80 -14.23
N ARG A 105 -16.23 -10.85 -15.52
CA ARG A 105 -17.16 -9.92 -16.16
C ARG A 105 -16.71 -8.46 -16.14
N GLN A 106 -15.40 -8.20 -16.10
CA GLN A 106 -14.85 -6.86 -16.15
C GLN A 106 -14.85 -6.31 -17.58
N THR A 107 -14.82 -4.98 -17.72
CA THR A 107 -14.50 -4.35 -19.02
C THR A 107 -13.03 -4.59 -19.36
N ILE A 108 -12.67 -4.53 -20.64
CA ILE A 108 -11.30 -4.86 -21.06
C ILE A 108 -10.27 -3.87 -20.50
N THR A 109 -10.63 -2.59 -20.34
CA THR A 109 -9.75 -1.58 -19.74
C THR A 109 -9.62 -1.74 -18.23
N ALA A 110 -10.70 -2.10 -17.53
CA ALA A 110 -10.65 -2.41 -16.09
C ALA A 110 -9.81 -3.66 -15.82
N ALA A 111 -9.99 -4.72 -16.64
CA ALA A 111 -9.22 -5.96 -16.56
C ALA A 111 -7.72 -5.72 -16.77
N LEU A 112 -7.34 -4.88 -17.76
CA LEU A 112 -5.95 -4.50 -17.99
C LEU A 112 -5.39 -3.72 -16.80
N THR A 113 -6.09 -2.69 -16.34
CA THR A 113 -5.66 -1.85 -15.21
C THR A 113 -5.42 -2.68 -13.95
N GLU A 114 -6.35 -3.58 -13.61
CA GLU A 114 -6.22 -4.46 -12.45
C GLU A 114 -5.08 -5.48 -12.62
N THR A 115 -4.90 -6.01 -13.83
CA THR A 115 -3.80 -6.95 -14.11
C THR A 115 -2.45 -6.25 -13.97
N LEU A 116 -2.29 -5.04 -14.56
CA LEU A 116 -1.07 -4.24 -14.42
C LEU A 116 -0.81 -3.82 -12.98
N ARG A 117 -1.86 -3.46 -12.23
CA ARG A 117 -1.73 -3.13 -10.82
C ARG A 117 -1.22 -4.32 -10.01
N ARG A 118 -1.74 -5.53 -10.22
CA ARG A 118 -1.29 -6.75 -9.53
C ARG A 118 0.12 -7.16 -9.92
N LEU A 119 0.45 -7.10 -11.21
CA LEU A 119 1.82 -7.34 -11.67
C LEU A 119 2.78 -6.25 -11.18
N GLY A 120 2.35 -4.99 -11.17
CA GLY A 120 3.10 -3.90 -10.57
C GLY A 120 3.43 -4.16 -9.11
N HIS A 121 2.51 -4.73 -8.33
CA HIS A 121 2.79 -5.16 -6.95
C HIS A 121 3.81 -6.31 -6.86
N LEU A 122 3.82 -7.21 -7.85
CA LEU A 122 4.82 -8.30 -7.92
C LEU A 122 6.19 -7.79 -8.41
N LEU A 123 6.18 -6.78 -9.30
CA LEU A 123 7.40 -6.21 -9.90
C LEU A 123 7.91 -4.98 -9.13
N GLN A 124 7.11 -4.44 -8.21
CA GLN A 124 7.60 -3.45 -7.26
C GLN A 124 8.59 -4.14 -6.31
N THR A 125 9.81 -4.26 -6.75
CA THR A 125 10.90 -4.07 -5.83
C THR A 125 10.70 -2.65 -5.31
N GLU A 126 10.16 -2.50 -4.11
CA GLU A 126 10.23 -1.21 -3.41
C GLU A 126 11.72 -0.95 -3.17
N ASP A 127 12.43 -0.42 -4.17
CA ASP A 127 13.84 -0.03 -4.02
C ASP A 127 13.95 1.26 -3.20
N VAL A 128 12.82 1.91 -2.94
CA VAL A 128 12.73 3.14 -2.15
C VAL A 128 11.52 3.07 -1.24
N LEU A 129 11.72 3.33 0.03
CA LEU A 129 10.62 3.51 0.98
C LEU A 129 9.90 4.84 0.66
N SER A 130 8.57 4.82 0.50
CA SER A 130 7.84 6.07 0.27
C SER A 130 7.99 7.03 1.45
N GLN A 131 7.95 8.34 1.19
CA GLN A 131 8.07 9.34 2.27
C GLN A 131 7.00 9.15 3.35
N GLU A 132 5.78 8.73 2.99
CA GLU A 132 4.70 8.46 3.95
C GLU A 132 5.07 7.29 4.87
N LYS A 133 5.55 6.19 4.32
CA LYS A 133 6.01 5.02 5.09
C LYS A 133 7.25 5.36 5.93
N GLU A 134 8.23 6.10 5.35
CA GLU A 134 9.41 6.56 6.09
C GLU A 134 9.01 7.41 7.30
N THR A 135 8.13 8.39 7.10
CA THR A 135 7.65 9.28 8.15
C THR A 135 6.86 8.51 9.23
N GLY A 136 6.02 7.57 8.82
CA GLY A 136 5.28 6.68 9.74
C GLY A 136 6.23 5.89 10.64
N LEU A 137 7.20 5.21 10.02
CA LEU A 137 8.17 4.40 10.76
C LEU A 137 9.07 5.23 11.68
N VAL A 138 9.44 6.46 11.29
CA VAL A 138 10.11 7.42 12.17
C VAL A 138 9.27 7.66 13.42
N GLY A 139 7.96 7.90 13.27
CA GLY A 139 7.04 8.12 14.39
C GLY A 139 6.94 6.91 15.32
N GLU A 140 6.73 5.72 14.75
CA GLU A 140 6.66 4.47 15.53
C GLU A 140 7.97 4.19 16.29
N LEU A 141 9.13 4.39 15.66
CA LEU A 141 10.43 4.17 16.31
C LEU A 141 10.70 5.18 17.45
N LEU A 142 10.20 6.41 17.37
CA LEU A 142 10.28 7.36 18.48
C LEU A 142 9.47 6.88 19.69
N VAL A 143 8.25 6.42 19.43
CA VAL A 143 7.39 5.87 20.50
C VAL A 143 8.01 4.59 21.06
N LEU A 144 8.50 3.68 20.21
CA LEU A 144 9.16 2.44 20.63
C LEU A 144 10.39 2.72 21.51
N ALA A 145 11.26 3.65 21.09
CA ALA A 145 12.46 4.03 21.86
C ALA A 145 12.09 4.58 23.22
N GLY A 146 11.05 5.41 23.28
CA GLY A 146 10.54 5.96 24.52
C GLY A 146 9.93 4.87 25.44
N LEU A 147 9.13 3.97 24.88
CA LEU A 147 8.58 2.83 25.62
C LEU A 147 9.68 1.88 26.13
N ALA A 148 10.67 1.56 25.29
CA ALA A 148 11.79 0.71 25.69
C ALA A 148 12.54 1.29 26.90
N HIS A 149 12.62 2.62 26.99
CA HIS A 149 13.22 3.31 28.15
C HIS A 149 12.31 3.31 29.39
N THR A 150 11.00 3.38 29.20
CA THR A 150 10.01 3.55 30.28
C THR A 150 9.56 2.23 30.87
N VAL A 151 9.25 1.23 30.03
CA VAL A 151 8.70 -0.08 30.45
C VAL A 151 9.66 -1.24 30.21
N GLY A 152 10.84 -0.96 29.67
CA GLY A 152 11.86 -1.94 29.31
C GLY A 152 11.71 -2.50 27.89
N PRO A 153 12.83 -2.99 27.29
CA PRO A 153 12.86 -3.43 25.91
C PRO A 153 11.89 -4.58 25.59
N ASP A 154 11.79 -5.57 26.46
CA ASP A 154 10.92 -6.75 26.22
C ASP A 154 9.45 -6.34 26.12
N THR A 155 8.98 -5.52 27.06
CA THR A 155 7.59 -5.03 27.05
C THR A 155 7.33 -4.12 25.85
N ALA A 156 8.28 -3.24 25.51
CA ALA A 156 8.15 -2.34 24.38
C ALA A 156 8.09 -3.11 23.05
N LEU A 157 8.97 -4.08 22.83
CA LEU A 157 8.96 -4.93 21.64
C LEU A 157 7.70 -5.79 21.56
N ALA A 158 7.27 -6.37 22.68
CA ALA A 158 6.03 -7.16 22.71
C ALA A 158 4.77 -6.31 22.45
N SER A 159 4.81 -5.02 22.79
CA SER A 159 3.68 -4.10 22.52
C SER A 159 3.65 -3.59 21.08
N TRP A 160 4.79 -3.51 20.38
CA TRP A 160 4.84 -3.00 19.02
C TRP A 160 4.32 -4.02 18.02
N ARG A 161 3.24 -3.69 17.35
CA ARG A 161 2.55 -4.57 16.39
C ARG A 161 3.17 -4.52 15.01
N GLY A 162 3.90 -3.44 14.71
CA GLY A 162 4.53 -3.26 13.41
C GLY A 162 3.52 -3.38 12.27
N GLY A 163 3.94 -3.90 11.12
CA GLY A 163 3.06 -4.16 9.97
C GLY A 163 2.24 -5.44 10.07
N GLN A 164 2.00 -5.98 11.27
CA GLN A 164 1.05 -7.07 11.46
C GLN A 164 -0.37 -6.57 11.14
N ALA A 165 -1.27 -7.47 10.77
CA ALA A 165 -2.65 -7.12 10.42
C ALA A 165 -3.48 -6.74 11.68
N GLU A 166 -2.88 -6.01 12.61
CA GLU A 166 -3.53 -5.46 13.80
C GLU A 166 -3.95 -4.01 13.57
N GLU A 167 -4.96 -3.56 14.28
CA GLU A 167 -5.60 -2.27 14.03
C GLU A 167 -4.79 -1.09 14.57
N HIS A 168 -3.92 -1.32 15.58
CA HIS A 168 -3.16 -0.27 16.26
C HIS A 168 -1.66 -0.60 16.33
N ASP A 169 -0.83 0.43 16.30
CA ASP A 169 0.62 0.29 16.24
C ASP A 169 1.22 -0.31 17.52
N PHE A 170 0.64 -0.02 18.69
CA PHE A 170 1.08 -0.59 19.97
C PHE A 170 -0.10 -1.04 20.82
N GLY A 171 0.03 -2.25 21.41
CA GLY A 171 -0.90 -2.80 22.39
C GLY A 171 -0.25 -2.96 23.77
N LEU A 172 -0.47 -2.00 24.65
CA LEU A 172 -0.06 -2.09 26.05
C LEU A 172 -1.13 -2.78 26.90
N PRO A 173 -0.80 -3.26 28.11
CA PRO A 173 -1.80 -3.92 28.95
C PRO A 173 -3.04 -3.08 29.24
N ASP A 174 -2.86 -1.78 29.43
CA ASP A 174 -3.91 -0.87 29.90
C ASP A 174 -4.48 0.03 28.77
N HIS A 175 -3.82 0.12 27.61
CA HIS A 175 -4.26 0.97 26.50
C HIS A 175 -3.59 0.58 25.19
N ASP A 176 -4.25 0.94 24.10
CA ASP A 176 -3.69 0.85 22.75
C ASP A 176 -3.22 2.23 22.26
N ILE A 177 -2.22 2.24 21.39
CA ILE A 177 -1.68 3.47 20.80
C ILE A 177 -1.66 3.33 19.28
N GLU A 178 -2.27 4.32 18.62
CA GLU A 178 -2.11 4.58 17.19
C GLU A 178 -1.15 5.75 17.01
N VAL A 179 -0.12 5.59 16.19
CA VAL A 179 0.89 6.63 15.94
C VAL A 179 0.67 7.23 14.55
N LYS A 180 0.54 8.54 14.51
CA LYS A 180 0.45 9.27 13.24
C LYS A 180 1.54 10.32 13.17
N ALA A 181 2.41 10.23 12.17
CA ALA A 181 3.43 11.22 11.88
C ALA A 181 3.11 12.00 10.60
N THR A 182 3.38 13.28 10.58
CA THR A 182 3.15 14.16 9.43
C THR A 182 4.27 15.16 9.23
N VAL A 183 4.53 15.51 7.98
CA VAL A 183 5.44 16.60 7.60
C VAL A 183 4.72 17.94 7.43
N SER A 184 3.39 17.93 7.52
CA SER A 184 2.57 19.14 7.38
C SER A 184 2.82 20.14 8.50
N GLU A 185 2.68 21.43 8.21
CA GLU A 185 2.67 22.49 9.22
C GLU A 185 1.42 22.44 10.11
N ARG A 186 0.31 21.96 9.56
CA ARG A 186 -0.89 21.63 10.32
C ARG A 186 -0.79 20.21 10.84
N ARG A 187 -1.35 19.96 12.01
CA ARG A 187 -1.40 18.62 12.63
C ARG A 187 -2.49 17.77 11.97
N THR A 188 -2.26 17.44 10.70
CA THR A 188 -3.22 16.69 9.88
C THR A 188 -2.70 15.32 9.52
N HIS A 189 -3.55 14.30 9.65
CA HIS A 189 -3.19 12.91 9.44
C HIS A 189 -4.19 12.20 8.53
N TRP A 190 -3.71 11.26 7.72
CA TRP A 190 -4.55 10.34 6.99
C TRP A 190 -4.96 9.16 7.87
N ILE A 191 -6.26 8.89 7.89
CA ILE A 191 -6.85 7.71 8.49
C ILE A 191 -7.28 6.80 7.35
N SER A 192 -6.73 5.59 7.30
CA SER A 192 -6.84 4.68 6.16
C SER A 192 -7.93 3.64 6.31
N SER A 193 -8.61 3.58 7.46
CA SER A 193 -9.74 2.69 7.69
C SER A 193 -10.70 3.28 8.73
N LEU A 194 -11.91 2.75 8.78
CA LEU A 194 -12.91 3.13 9.80
C LEU A 194 -12.59 2.55 11.19
N THR A 195 -11.72 1.55 11.27
CA THR A 195 -11.40 0.81 12.50
C THR A 195 -10.19 1.39 13.23
N GLN A 196 -9.27 2.07 12.54
CA GLN A 196 -8.09 2.69 13.18
C GLN A 196 -8.41 3.63 14.34
N MET A 197 -9.60 4.26 14.34
CA MET A 197 -10.04 5.15 15.42
C MET A 197 -11.13 4.50 16.27
N VAL A 198 -11.09 3.18 16.42
CA VAL A 198 -12.00 2.40 17.27
C VAL A 198 -11.18 1.63 18.31
N ALA A 199 -11.50 1.83 19.59
CA ALA A 199 -10.83 1.10 20.67
C ALA A 199 -11.12 -0.40 20.59
N THR A 200 -10.12 -1.23 20.89
CA THR A 200 -10.25 -2.68 20.91
C THR A 200 -10.69 -3.15 22.30
N GLY A 201 -11.92 -3.63 22.40
CA GLY A 201 -12.53 -4.03 23.67
C GLY A 201 -12.70 -2.85 24.63
N GLU A 202 -12.31 -3.02 25.90
CA GLU A 202 -12.44 -2.01 26.95
C GLU A 202 -11.20 -1.13 27.13
N ARG A 203 -10.13 -1.39 26.38
CA ARG A 203 -8.89 -0.64 26.50
C ARG A 203 -9.03 0.72 25.80
N PRO A 204 -8.68 1.83 26.47
CA PRO A 204 -8.70 3.14 25.83
C PRO A 204 -7.66 3.20 24.71
N LEU A 205 -8.05 3.84 23.59
CA LEU A 205 -7.17 4.12 22.47
C LEU A 205 -6.61 5.54 22.58
N TRP A 206 -5.32 5.67 22.37
CA TRP A 206 -4.61 6.94 22.28
C TRP A 206 -4.05 7.16 20.89
N LEU A 207 -4.40 8.28 20.28
CA LEU A 207 -3.76 8.75 19.06
C LEU A 207 -2.56 9.62 19.42
N VAL A 208 -1.36 9.14 19.14
CA VAL A 208 -0.11 9.91 19.25
C VAL A 208 0.18 10.61 17.94
N SER A 209 0.23 11.92 17.98
CA SER A 209 0.44 12.78 16.82
C SER A 209 1.82 13.44 16.87
N LEU A 210 2.61 13.18 15.82
CA LEU A 210 3.97 13.67 15.65
C LEU A 210 4.04 14.58 14.42
N GLN A 211 4.61 15.77 14.58
CA GLN A 211 4.98 16.61 13.45
C GLN A 211 6.50 16.59 13.30
N VAL A 212 6.95 16.13 12.14
CA VAL A 212 8.38 16.07 11.80
C VAL A 212 8.71 17.00 10.63
N THR A 213 9.94 17.42 10.55
CA THR A 213 10.44 18.25 9.44
C THR A 213 11.85 17.84 9.07
N SER A 214 12.27 18.18 7.85
CA SER A 214 13.64 17.99 7.43
C SER A 214 14.57 18.92 8.24
N ALA A 215 15.65 18.35 8.74
CA ALA A 215 16.57 19.03 9.66
C ALA A 215 17.86 19.57 8.98
N GLY A 216 18.02 19.41 7.67
CA GLY A 216 19.27 19.76 7.01
C GLY A 216 20.47 18.96 7.57
N SER A 217 21.42 19.63 8.23
CA SER A 217 22.60 18.99 8.84
C SER A 217 22.34 18.41 10.23
N GLY A 218 21.29 18.87 10.92
CA GLY A 218 20.89 18.36 12.24
C GLY A 218 19.94 17.16 12.13
N GLY A 219 19.46 16.66 13.27
CA GLY A 219 18.51 15.56 13.32
C GLY A 219 19.12 14.20 12.94
N ARG A 220 18.25 13.20 12.75
CA ARG A 220 18.67 11.81 12.45
C ARG A 220 17.97 11.26 11.22
N THR A 221 18.64 10.39 10.49
CA THR A 221 18.03 9.60 9.41
C THR A 221 17.24 8.42 10.00
N LEU A 222 16.35 7.84 9.22
CA LEU A 222 15.67 6.60 9.64
C LEU A 222 16.67 5.46 9.95
N PRO A 223 17.74 5.21 9.16
CA PRO A 223 18.81 4.30 9.53
C PRO A 223 19.48 4.62 10.88
N ASP A 224 19.72 5.91 11.18
CA ASP A 224 20.30 6.32 12.46
C ASP A 224 19.38 5.97 13.64
N LEU A 225 18.07 6.17 13.48
CA LEU A 225 17.08 5.78 14.50
C LEU A 225 17.03 4.26 14.72
N ILE A 226 16.99 3.48 13.64
CA ILE A 226 17.02 2.02 13.69
C ILE A 226 18.28 1.54 14.43
N ALA A 227 19.46 2.07 14.05
CA ALA A 227 20.71 1.75 14.72
C ALA A 227 20.69 2.14 16.19
N GLY A 228 20.13 3.32 16.51
CA GLY A 228 19.99 3.82 17.88
C GLY A 228 19.10 2.92 18.76
N VAL A 229 17.99 2.42 18.24
CA VAL A 229 17.15 1.44 18.98
C VAL A 229 17.91 0.13 19.15
N ARG A 230 18.49 -0.42 18.07
CA ARG A 230 19.20 -1.70 18.08
C ARG A 230 20.35 -1.71 19.09
N THR A 231 21.13 -0.63 19.20
CA THR A 231 22.26 -0.54 20.14
C THR A 231 21.83 -0.51 21.62
N ARG A 232 20.57 -0.23 21.91
CA ARG A 232 20.01 -0.23 23.27
C ARG A 232 19.38 -1.54 23.67
N LEU A 233 19.26 -2.50 22.75
CA LEU A 233 18.72 -3.81 23.02
C LEU A 233 19.84 -4.69 23.61
N PRO A 234 19.68 -5.20 24.85
CA PRO A 234 20.77 -5.86 25.59
C PRO A 234 21.04 -7.29 25.12
N SER A 235 20.17 -7.90 24.31
CA SER A 235 20.34 -9.29 23.91
C SER A 235 20.15 -9.50 22.38
N THR A 236 20.80 -10.53 21.86
CA THR A 236 20.63 -10.97 20.48
C THR A 236 19.18 -11.34 20.16
N THR A 237 18.47 -11.95 21.10
CA THR A 237 17.05 -12.31 20.95
C THR A 237 16.18 -11.07 20.71
N GLN A 238 16.41 -10.01 21.48
CA GLN A 238 15.68 -8.75 21.32
C GLN A 238 16.04 -8.06 20.01
N CYS A 239 17.32 -8.08 19.61
CA CYS A 239 17.73 -7.57 18.30
C CYS A 239 17.05 -8.33 17.17
N THR A 240 16.96 -9.64 17.23
CA THR A 240 16.26 -10.46 16.23
C THR A 240 14.77 -10.15 16.19
N ALA A 241 14.11 -10.05 17.37
CA ALA A 241 12.70 -9.68 17.44
C ALA A 241 12.43 -8.29 16.86
N PHE A 242 13.29 -7.31 17.14
CA PHE A 242 13.22 -5.97 16.57
C PHE A 242 13.38 -5.98 15.05
N ASP A 243 14.35 -6.73 14.53
CA ASP A 243 14.58 -6.83 13.08
C ASP A 243 13.42 -7.55 12.36
N ASP A 244 12.75 -8.51 13.02
CA ASP A 244 11.55 -9.14 12.48
C ASP A 244 10.37 -8.17 12.42
N LEU A 245 10.15 -7.39 13.47
CA LEU A 245 9.13 -6.35 13.51
C LEU A 245 9.39 -5.24 12.49
N LEU A 246 10.64 -4.78 12.33
CA LEU A 246 11.02 -3.84 11.27
C LEU A 246 10.69 -4.37 9.88
N ARG A 247 11.01 -5.65 9.64
CA ARG A 247 10.69 -6.28 8.35
C ARG A 247 9.19 -6.36 8.10
N SER A 248 8.38 -6.64 9.13
CA SER A 248 6.92 -6.65 9.04
C SER A 248 6.34 -5.26 8.80
N SER A 249 6.96 -4.20 9.36
CA SER A 249 6.62 -2.80 9.10
C SER A 249 7.08 -2.29 7.72
N GLY A 250 7.63 -3.18 6.88
CA GLY A 250 8.02 -2.86 5.51
C GLY A 250 9.45 -2.35 5.36
N TRP A 251 10.25 -2.23 6.42
CA TRP A 251 11.67 -1.89 6.31
C TRP A 251 12.49 -3.00 5.64
N ARG A 252 13.44 -2.59 4.82
CA ARG A 252 14.48 -3.46 4.26
C ARG A 252 15.81 -2.71 4.34
N ASP A 253 16.90 -3.38 4.72
CA ASP A 253 18.21 -2.74 4.91
C ASP A 253 18.73 -2.04 3.65
N ARG A 254 18.33 -2.51 2.46
CA ARG A 254 18.63 -1.85 1.18
C ARG A 254 18.09 -0.42 1.08
N PHE A 255 17.02 -0.08 1.79
CA PHE A 255 16.45 1.27 1.82
C PHE A 255 17.34 2.27 2.56
N GLY A 256 18.29 1.78 3.36
CA GLY A 256 19.23 2.65 4.09
C GLY A 256 20.00 3.60 3.19
N ALA A 257 20.32 3.19 1.97
CA ALA A 257 21.02 4.05 1.01
C ALA A 257 20.14 5.20 0.47
N THR A 258 18.82 5.04 0.45
CA THR A 258 17.88 6.03 -0.09
C THR A 258 17.20 6.86 1.01
N CYS A 259 17.05 6.33 2.24
CA CYS A 259 16.47 7.02 3.39
C CYS A 259 17.49 7.94 4.09
N GLN A 260 18.08 8.88 3.34
CA GLN A 260 19.14 9.79 3.83
C GLN A 260 18.59 11.10 4.37
N ARG A 261 17.28 11.32 4.33
CA ARG A 261 16.66 12.52 4.89
C ARG A 261 16.83 12.53 6.40
N ARG A 262 17.31 13.66 6.93
CA ARG A 262 17.42 13.86 8.36
C ARG A 262 16.14 14.48 8.89
N TRP A 263 15.59 13.89 9.91
CA TRP A 263 14.35 14.28 10.57
C TRP A 263 14.61 14.94 11.91
N ARG A 264 13.76 15.89 12.25
CA ARG A 264 13.64 16.44 13.61
C ARG A 264 12.15 16.67 13.91
N LEU A 265 11.81 16.76 15.18
CA LEU A 265 10.45 17.19 15.57
C LEU A 265 10.27 18.67 15.22
N ARG A 266 9.09 18.98 14.66
CA ARG A 266 8.67 20.36 14.39
C ARG A 266 8.07 20.98 15.65
N THR A 267 7.25 20.21 16.38
CA THR A 267 6.59 20.54 17.62
C THR A 267 6.70 19.35 18.59
N PRO A 268 6.53 19.55 19.90
CA PRO A 268 6.41 18.43 20.82
C PRO A 268 5.31 17.45 20.38
N PRO A 269 5.49 16.14 20.62
CA PRO A 269 4.44 15.15 20.42
C PRO A 269 3.22 15.49 21.27
N GLU A 270 2.04 15.22 20.72
CA GLU A 270 0.77 15.35 21.45
C GLU A 270 0.02 14.02 21.38
N ALA A 271 -0.76 13.73 22.43
CA ALA A 271 -1.61 12.56 22.44
C ALA A 271 -3.06 12.95 22.77
N PHE A 272 -3.97 12.27 22.09
CA PHE A 272 -5.40 12.49 22.18
C PHE A 272 -6.08 11.18 22.52
N GLN A 273 -6.87 11.15 23.58
CA GLN A 273 -7.70 9.98 23.87
C GLN A 273 -8.83 9.91 22.84
N VAL A 274 -8.96 8.77 22.18
CA VAL A 274 -10.00 8.54 21.16
C VAL A 274 -11.30 8.15 21.86
N THR A 275 -12.04 9.18 22.32
CA THR A 275 -13.36 9.06 22.97
C THR A 275 -14.49 9.16 21.94
N GLU A 276 -15.75 9.07 22.39
CA GLU A 276 -16.91 9.33 21.53
C GLU A 276 -16.93 10.76 20.98
N ALA A 277 -16.42 11.73 21.72
CA ALA A 277 -16.33 13.12 21.30
C ALA A 277 -15.15 13.42 20.37
N PHE A 278 -14.22 12.45 20.19
CA PHE A 278 -13.08 12.62 19.30
C PHE A 278 -13.53 12.65 17.83
N PRO A 279 -13.05 13.59 17.00
CA PRO A 279 -13.45 13.69 15.60
C PRO A 279 -12.96 12.47 14.82
N ARG A 280 -13.85 11.58 14.43
CA ARG A 280 -13.53 10.33 13.73
C ARG A 280 -14.71 9.85 12.89
N LEU A 281 -14.42 9.00 11.91
CA LEU A 281 -15.43 8.19 11.23
C LEU A 281 -15.30 6.75 11.72
N THR A 282 -16.43 6.14 12.04
CA THR A 282 -16.49 4.73 12.47
C THR A 282 -17.59 4.00 11.70
N PRO A 283 -17.55 2.65 11.61
CA PRO A 283 -18.63 1.88 10.98
C PRO A 283 -20.00 2.20 11.58
N ARG A 284 -20.07 2.39 12.91
CA ARG A 284 -21.31 2.75 13.63
C ARG A 284 -21.84 4.10 13.19
N LEU A 285 -21.00 5.14 13.16
CA LEU A 285 -21.44 6.50 12.75
C LEU A 285 -21.98 6.51 11.32
N LEU A 286 -21.37 5.74 10.42
CA LEU A 286 -21.86 5.62 9.04
C LEU A 286 -23.19 4.87 8.99
N ALA A 287 -23.34 3.78 9.74
CA ALA A 287 -24.60 3.05 9.83
C ALA A 287 -25.72 3.93 10.41
N ASP A 288 -25.45 4.69 11.48
CA ASP A 288 -26.39 5.64 12.10
C ASP A 288 -26.78 6.77 11.13
N ALA A 289 -25.88 7.13 10.20
CA ALA A 289 -26.15 8.08 9.12
C ALA A 289 -26.85 7.45 7.89
N GLY A 290 -27.20 6.17 7.93
CA GLY A 290 -27.89 5.48 6.86
C GLY A 290 -26.99 5.04 5.68
N VAL A 291 -25.68 5.03 5.85
CA VAL A 291 -24.74 4.57 4.84
C VAL A 291 -24.66 3.05 4.87
N ASP A 292 -24.94 2.39 3.74
CA ASP A 292 -24.77 0.93 3.59
C ASP A 292 -23.28 0.56 3.51
N GLY A 293 -22.67 0.23 4.65
CA GLY A 293 -21.28 -0.16 4.76
C GLY A 293 -20.90 -1.43 3.98
N THR A 294 -21.88 -2.25 3.56
CA THR A 294 -21.60 -3.45 2.76
C THR A 294 -21.18 -3.11 1.33
N ARG A 295 -21.51 -1.92 0.86
CA ARG A 295 -21.19 -1.41 -0.48
C ARG A 295 -20.05 -0.40 -0.49
N VAL A 296 -19.57 0.02 0.68
CA VAL A 296 -18.44 0.94 0.83
C VAL A 296 -17.24 0.14 1.29
N THR A 297 -16.34 -0.17 0.36
CA THR A 297 -15.24 -1.11 0.57
C THR A 297 -13.93 -0.44 0.96
N ASP A 298 -13.79 0.87 0.72
CA ASP A 298 -12.57 1.62 1.02
C ASP A 298 -12.92 3.05 1.43
N ILE A 299 -12.50 3.42 2.65
CA ILE A 299 -12.68 4.79 3.17
C ILE A 299 -11.34 5.29 3.68
N ARG A 300 -10.92 6.42 3.12
CA ARG A 300 -9.77 7.17 3.58
C ARG A 300 -10.21 8.61 3.85
N TYR A 301 -9.88 9.16 5.01
CA TYR A 301 -10.21 10.53 5.34
C TYR A 301 -9.05 11.25 6.03
N ARG A 302 -9.10 12.56 6.02
CA ARG A 302 -8.07 13.39 6.64
C ARG A 302 -8.59 13.98 7.93
N LEU A 303 -7.84 13.78 9.01
CA LEU A 303 -8.14 14.29 10.34
C LEU A 303 -7.25 15.50 10.63
N ASP A 304 -7.83 16.61 11.02
CA ASP A 304 -7.10 17.81 11.44
C ASP A 304 -7.23 18.00 12.96
N LEU A 305 -6.11 17.85 13.65
CA LEU A 305 -6.00 17.98 15.10
C LEU A 305 -5.47 19.36 15.51
N THR A 306 -5.28 20.27 14.57
CA THR A 306 -4.75 21.62 14.86
C THR A 306 -5.68 22.36 15.78
N GLY A 307 -5.18 22.77 16.95
CA GLY A 307 -5.97 23.51 17.95
C GLY A 307 -6.86 22.65 18.85
N LEU A 308 -6.89 21.32 18.67
CA LEU A 308 -7.50 20.45 19.66
C LEU A 308 -6.62 20.41 20.92
N THR A 309 -7.26 20.45 22.09
CA THR A 309 -6.55 20.28 23.35
C THR A 309 -6.33 18.80 23.61
N GLY A 310 -5.07 18.41 23.84
CA GLY A 310 -4.75 17.06 24.27
C GLY A 310 -5.38 16.71 25.62
N HIS A 311 -5.62 15.44 25.84
CA HIS A 311 -6.09 14.94 27.15
C HIS A 311 -4.92 14.69 28.09
N PRO A 312 -5.14 14.72 29.43
CA PRO A 312 -4.13 14.24 30.37
C PRO A 312 -3.73 12.80 30.05
N MET A 313 -2.47 12.60 29.68
CA MET A 313 -1.95 11.30 29.27
C MET A 313 -1.67 10.39 30.48
N PRO A 314 -1.75 9.07 30.30
CA PRO A 314 -1.15 8.11 31.25
C PRO A 314 0.34 8.43 31.45
N GLN A 315 0.86 8.25 32.66
CA GLN A 315 2.25 8.58 33.01
C GLN A 315 3.25 7.84 32.08
N ILE A 316 2.97 6.56 31.80
CA ILE A 316 3.80 5.75 30.88
C ILE A 316 3.91 6.42 29.52
N LEU A 317 2.80 6.93 28.96
CA LEU A 317 2.79 7.59 27.66
C LEU A 317 3.51 8.94 27.71
N THR A 318 3.31 9.72 28.79
CA THR A 318 4.03 10.98 29.01
C THR A 318 5.54 10.76 29.05
N ASP A 319 5.99 9.79 29.81
CA ASP A 319 7.41 9.47 29.97
C ASP A 319 7.99 8.94 28.65
N ALA A 320 7.27 8.05 27.95
CA ALA A 320 7.69 7.52 26.66
C ALA A 320 7.84 8.63 25.61
N LEU A 321 6.87 9.53 25.48
CA LEU A 321 6.95 10.63 24.51
C LEU A 321 8.05 11.62 24.87
N THR A 322 8.25 11.93 26.15
CA THR A 322 9.34 12.78 26.61
C THR A 322 10.71 12.18 26.27
N ARG A 323 10.89 10.87 26.48
CA ARG A 323 12.11 10.15 26.12
C ARG A 323 12.31 10.02 24.63
N GLY A 324 11.23 9.71 23.91
CA GLY A 324 11.26 9.62 22.44
C GLY A 324 11.68 10.93 21.76
N GLN A 325 11.31 12.09 22.32
CA GLN A 325 11.74 13.39 21.79
C GLN A 325 13.26 13.53 21.73
N LEU A 326 13.99 12.95 22.67
CA LEU A 326 15.46 13.01 22.73
C LEU A 326 16.13 12.27 21.57
N GLU A 327 15.37 11.42 20.84
CA GLU A 327 15.87 10.73 19.66
C GLU A 327 15.90 11.62 18.39
N LEU A 328 15.08 12.67 18.39
CA LEU A 328 15.04 13.66 17.30
C LEU A 328 15.10 15.08 17.88
N PRO A 329 16.30 15.55 18.27
CA PRO A 329 16.49 16.89 18.82
C PRO A 329 16.17 18.00 17.80
#